data_2133b59b9e3c4292a6c68add14bde115
#
_entry.id   2133b59b9e3c4292a6c68add14bde115
#
_cell.length_a   1.000
_cell.length_b   1.000
_cell.length_c   1.000
_cell.angle_alpha   90.00
_cell.angle_beta   90.00
_cell.angle_gamma   90.00
#
_symmetry.space_group_name_H-M   'P 1'
#
loop_
_entity.id
_entity.type
_entity.pdbx_description
1 polymer ?
#
loop_
_entity_poly.entity_id
_entity_poly.type
_entity_poly.pdbx_seq_one_letter_code
_entity_poly.pdbx_strand_id
1 'polypeptide(L)'
;MSYGVSARERKLLDELSRRDLLVFNPIEASNILDESRENTYRILSRMESKDLIHRIEKGKYIPTKKLEETHIYHIASNIVTPSYVSLFSALHHYGYITQVPRTVYVMITTPKGSISLQDQDIKFVKTSHFFGYTSEKKLVIAEPEKLFIDCLLYPEYAGGIKKIKSSIIEAAIDGDKIVDYALKINKKSLCSRLGYLLQRTDKNFDEERLEENISRSPIPLDPSRSEGTKDDRWNVIDNLR
;
A
#
# COMPACT_ATOMS: atom_id res chain seq x y z
N MET A 1 -5.62 34.83 18.43
CA MET A 1 -4.92 35.88 17.67
C MET A 1 -4.56 35.32 16.32
N SER A 2 -5.12 35.85 15.23
CA SER A 2 -4.76 35.41 13.87
C SER A 2 -3.36 35.95 13.56
N TYR A 3 -2.35 35.16 13.72
CA TYR A 3 -1.01 35.50 13.27
C TYR A 3 -1.00 35.48 11.75
N GLY A 4 -0.77 36.67 11.13
CA GLY A 4 -0.71 36.81 9.67
C GLY A 4 0.37 35.89 9.07
N VAL A 5 0.10 35.35 7.88
CA VAL A 5 1.07 34.57 7.10
C VAL A 5 2.14 35.48 6.55
N SER A 6 3.42 35.25 6.88
CA SER A 6 4.54 36.05 6.37
C SER A 6 4.79 35.80 4.87
N ALA A 7 5.53 36.67 4.21
CA ALA A 7 5.85 36.50 2.78
C ALA A 7 6.59 35.20 2.48
N ARG A 8 7.51 34.75 3.37
CA ARG A 8 8.24 33.48 3.22
C ARG A 8 7.33 32.26 3.40
N GLU A 9 6.45 32.30 4.41
CA GLU A 9 5.47 31.24 4.65
C GLU A 9 4.51 31.09 3.47
N ARG A 10 4.03 32.23 2.94
CA ARG A 10 3.18 32.23 1.74
C ARG A 10 3.92 31.69 0.52
N LYS A 11 5.17 32.12 0.26
CA LYS A 11 6.00 31.62 -0.83
C LYS A 11 6.12 30.10 -0.77
N LEU A 12 6.37 29.53 0.43
CA LEU A 12 6.48 28.07 0.58
C LEU A 12 5.16 27.36 0.25
N LEU A 13 4.03 27.83 0.79
CA LEU A 13 2.72 27.23 0.54
C LEU A 13 2.32 27.31 -0.95
N ASP A 14 2.56 28.44 -1.59
CA ASP A 14 2.26 28.66 -3.01
C ASP A 14 3.12 27.75 -3.91
N GLU A 15 4.42 27.61 -3.61
CA GLU A 15 5.32 26.74 -4.36
C GLU A 15 5.02 25.26 -4.15
N LEU A 16 4.68 24.83 -2.92
CA LEU A 16 4.23 23.47 -2.66
C LEU A 16 2.94 23.15 -3.43
N SER A 17 2.02 24.11 -3.49
CA SER A 17 0.78 23.96 -4.27
C SER A 17 1.05 23.93 -5.77
N ARG A 18 1.90 24.83 -6.29
CA ARG A 18 2.26 24.89 -7.71
C ARG A 18 2.97 23.61 -8.19
N ARG A 19 3.84 23.05 -7.37
CA ARG A 19 4.54 21.78 -7.64
C ARG A 19 3.69 20.57 -7.31
N ASP A 20 2.51 20.79 -6.76
CA ASP A 20 1.56 19.78 -6.35
C ASP A 20 2.17 18.75 -5.36
N LEU A 21 3.03 19.21 -4.44
CA LEU A 21 3.65 18.36 -3.42
C LEU A 21 2.69 18.17 -2.23
N LEU A 22 2.36 16.92 -1.93
CA LEU A 22 1.55 16.57 -0.75
C LEU A 22 2.41 16.55 0.51
N VAL A 23 3.51 15.82 0.47
CA VAL A 23 4.45 15.67 1.58
C VAL A 23 5.78 16.26 1.16
N PHE A 24 6.42 16.98 2.07
CA PHE A 24 7.71 17.60 1.81
C PHE A 24 8.64 17.48 3.01
N ASN A 25 9.94 17.67 2.78
CA ASN A 25 10.97 17.64 3.80
C ASN A 25 11.68 18.99 3.95
N PRO A 26 12.48 19.22 5.02
CA PRO A 26 13.17 20.50 5.23
C PRO A 26 14.18 20.87 4.13
N ILE A 27 14.72 19.89 3.38
CA ILE A 27 15.66 20.17 2.28
C ILE A 27 14.87 20.77 1.10
N GLU A 28 13.71 20.20 0.78
CA GLU A 28 12.82 20.76 -0.26
C GLU A 28 12.34 22.15 0.11
N ALA A 29 11.95 22.37 1.37
CA ALA A 29 11.58 23.68 1.87
C ALA A 29 12.73 24.69 1.80
N SER A 30 13.96 24.30 2.16
CA SER A 30 15.18 25.11 2.07
C SER A 30 15.43 25.55 0.61
N ASN A 31 15.34 24.60 -0.33
CA ASN A 31 15.52 24.88 -1.77
C ASN A 31 14.43 25.82 -2.33
N ILE A 32 13.18 25.68 -1.89
CA ILE A 32 12.08 26.54 -2.31
C ILE A 32 12.25 27.97 -1.77
N LEU A 33 12.67 28.08 -0.52
CA LEU A 33 12.81 29.37 0.15
C LEU A 33 14.11 30.09 -0.18
N ASP A 34 15.13 29.37 -0.67
CA ASP A 34 16.51 29.83 -0.83
C ASP A 34 17.08 30.28 0.53
N GLU A 35 16.89 29.46 1.56
CA GLU A 35 17.29 29.77 2.95
C GLU A 35 18.24 28.70 3.49
N SER A 36 19.05 29.07 4.48
CA SER A 36 19.86 28.09 5.22
C SER A 36 18.97 27.05 5.93
N ARG A 37 19.53 25.88 6.19
CA ARG A 37 18.82 24.81 6.95
C ARG A 37 18.30 25.33 8.30
N GLU A 38 19.12 26.09 9.03
CA GLU A 38 18.73 26.62 10.34
C GLU A 38 17.53 27.56 10.25
N ASN A 39 17.56 28.52 9.31
CA ASN A 39 16.43 29.42 9.07
C ASN A 39 15.19 28.67 8.62
N THR A 40 15.34 27.66 7.74
CA THR A 40 14.24 26.82 7.30
C THR A 40 13.55 26.11 8.46
N TYR A 41 14.30 25.50 9.38
CA TYR A 41 13.70 24.89 10.57
C TYR A 41 12.96 25.90 11.46
N ARG A 42 13.47 27.13 11.61
CA ARG A 42 12.77 28.21 12.34
C ARG A 42 11.47 28.61 11.65
N ILE A 43 11.46 28.66 10.31
CA ILE A 43 10.25 28.95 9.52
C ILE A 43 9.25 27.82 9.69
N LEU A 44 9.65 26.55 9.49
CA LEU A 44 8.76 25.39 9.62
C LEU A 44 8.17 25.29 11.04
N SER A 45 8.95 25.52 12.10
CA SER A 45 8.45 25.53 13.48
C SER A 45 7.37 26.62 13.69
N ARG A 46 7.54 27.81 13.11
CA ARG A 46 6.51 28.85 13.18
C ARG A 46 5.28 28.51 12.36
N MET A 47 5.44 27.88 11.19
CA MET A 47 4.32 27.46 10.37
C MET A 47 3.51 26.36 11.08
N GLU A 48 4.19 25.42 11.76
CA GLU A 48 3.56 24.39 12.58
C GLU A 48 2.77 25.03 13.75
N SER A 49 3.36 25.99 14.47
CA SER A 49 2.68 26.72 15.58
C SER A 49 1.48 27.57 15.13
N LYS A 50 1.40 27.92 13.86
CA LYS A 50 0.30 28.67 13.21
C LYS A 50 -0.71 27.74 12.53
N ASP A 51 -0.53 26.43 12.62
CA ASP A 51 -1.33 25.41 11.96
C ASP A 51 -1.39 25.56 10.42
N LEU A 52 -0.31 26.05 9.82
CA LEU A 52 -0.18 26.14 8.36
C LEU A 52 0.33 24.86 7.73
N ILE A 53 1.11 24.11 8.50
CA ILE A 53 1.64 22.79 8.16
C ILE A 53 1.50 21.85 9.35
N HIS A 54 1.33 20.56 9.06
CA HIS A 54 1.33 19.50 10.04
C HIS A 54 2.56 18.63 9.89
N ARG A 55 3.19 18.26 11.02
CA ARG A 55 4.35 17.38 11.03
C ARG A 55 3.89 15.91 11.12
N ILE A 56 4.05 15.16 10.02
CA ILE A 56 3.71 13.73 9.97
C ILE A 56 4.68 12.90 10.83
N GLU A 57 5.97 13.17 10.68
CA GLU A 57 7.06 12.57 11.44
C GLU A 57 8.30 13.47 11.40
N LYS A 58 9.39 13.07 12.06
CA LYS A 58 10.64 13.83 12.01
C LYS A 58 11.12 14.03 10.57
N GLY A 59 11.15 15.28 10.13
CA GLY A 59 11.60 15.65 8.79
C GLY A 59 10.58 15.41 7.67
N LYS A 60 9.30 15.22 7.98
CA LYS A 60 8.22 15.11 7.00
C LYS A 60 7.04 15.97 7.41
N TYR A 61 6.58 16.80 6.49
CA TYR A 61 5.52 17.77 6.71
C TYR A 61 4.50 17.73 5.57
N ILE A 62 3.28 18.15 5.88
CA ILE A 62 2.19 18.33 4.92
C ILE A 62 1.51 19.68 5.19
N PRO A 63 1.12 20.48 4.18
CA PRO A 63 0.25 21.64 4.41
C PRO A 63 -1.06 21.23 5.06
N THR A 64 -1.48 21.91 6.15
CA THR A 64 -2.70 21.56 6.91
C THR A 64 -3.92 21.47 6.01
N LYS A 65 -4.10 22.44 5.11
CA LYS A 65 -5.17 22.39 4.11
C LYS A 65 -5.15 21.11 3.25
N LYS A 66 -3.96 20.65 2.81
CA LYS A 66 -3.83 19.40 2.05
C LYS A 66 -4.13 18.17 2.88
N LEU A 67 -3.77 18.18 4.17
CA LEU A 67 -4.10 17.12 5.11
C LEU A 67 -5.62 16.95 5.26
N GLU A 68 -6.37 18.05 5.32
CA GLU A 68 -7.83 18.03 5.48
C GLU A 68 -8.57 17.64 4.18
N GLU A 69 -8.07 18.06 3.02
CA GLU A 69 -8.74 17.88 1.73
C GLU A 69 -8.35 16.58 1.00
N THR A 70 -7.30 15.86 1.46
CA THR A 70 -6.74 14.72 0.73
C THR A 70 -7.03 13.41 1.44
N HIS A 71 -7.55 12.43 0.70
CA HIS A 71 -7.79 11.10 1.25
C HIS A 71 -6.48 10.46 1.74
N ILE A 72 -6.52 9.82 2.90
CA ILE A 72 -5.35 9.27 3.60
C ILE A 72 -4.48 8.34 2.74
N TYR A 73 -5.05 7.59 1.79
CA TYR A 73 -4.27 6.71 0.91
C TYR A 73 -3.30 7.48 0.00
N HIS A 74 -3.72 8.64 -0.50
CA HIS A 74 -2.84 9.53 -1.27
C HIS A 74 -1.69 10.04 -0.40
N ILE A 75 -1.99 10.46 0.83
CA ILE A 75 -0.96 10.93 1.75
C ILE A 75 0.00 9.80 2.08
N ALA A 76 -0.51 8.63 2.48
CA ALA A 76 0.28 7.47 2.92
C ALA A 76 1.26 7.00 1.84
N SER A 77 0.84 6.94 0.56
CA SER A 77 1.71 6.55 -0.55
C SER A 77 2.76 7.61 -0.94
N ASN A 78 2.71 8.82 -0.34
CA ASN A 78 3.69 9.89 -0.59
C ASN A 78 4.61 10.18 0.61
N ILE A 79 4.44 9.47 1.74
CA ILE A 79 5.31 9.65 2.92
C ILE A 79 6.70 9.06 2.68
N VAL A 80 6.78 7.92 1.99
CA VAL A 80 8.02 7.23 1.64
C VAL A 80 8.06 6.99 0.14
N THR A 81 9.20 7.19 -0.49
CA THR A 81 9.40 6.92 -1.93
C THR A 81 10.59 5.99 -2.11
N PRO A 82 10.46 4.88 -2.86
CA PRO A 82 9.24 4.41 -3.50
C PRO A 82 8.29 3.68 -2.54
N SER A 83 6.99 3.80 -2.76
CA SER A 83 5.96 3.08 -2.01
C SER A 83 4.65 2.95 -2.80
N TYR A 84 3.76 2.02 -2.42
CA TYR A 84 2.41 1.91 -2.94
C TYR A 84 1.44 1.34 -1.90
N VAL A 85 0.18 1.77 -1.93
CA VAL A 85 -0.90 1.22 -1.10
C VAL A 85 -1.26 -0.17 -1.61
N SER A 86 -1.45 -1.15 -0.70
CA SER A 86 -1.82 -2.52 -1.05
C SER A 86 -2.63 -3.18 0.07
N LEU A 87 -2.77 -4.52 0.01
CA LEU A 87 -3.36 -5.35 1.05
C LEU A 87 -4.80 -4.90 1.40
N PHE A 88 -5.17 -4.94 2.67
CA PHE A 88 -6.53 -4.62 3.11
C PHE A 88 -7.00 -3.22 2.64
N SER A 89 -6.09 -2.26 2.57
CA SER A 89 -6.39 -0.90 2.10
C SER A 89 -6.74 -0.84 0.62
N ALA A 90 -5.99 -1.55 -0.22
CA ALA A 90 -6.29 -1.60 -1.65
C ALA A 90 -7.51 -2.49 -1.95
N LEU A 91 -7.76 -3.57 -1.19
CA LEU A 91 -9.02 -4.32 -1.27
C LEU A 91 -10.25 -3.42 -1.03
N HIS A 92 -10.16 -2.52 -0.03
CA HIS A 92 -11.21 -1.53 0.23
C HIS A 92 -11.31 -0.49 -0.90
N HIS A 93 -10.18 0.02 -1.39
CA HIS A 93 -10.15 1.03 -2.46
C HIS A 93 -10.83 0.54 -3.74
N TYR A 94 -10.59 -0.72 -4.12
CA TYR A 94 -11.22 -1.34 -5.29
C TYR A 94 -12.65 -1.84 -5.05
N GLY A 95 -13.18 -1.69 -3.83
CA GLY A 95 -14.53 -2.14 -3.48
C GLY A 95 -14.67 -3.66 -3.31
N TYR A 96 -13.56 -4.40 -3.24
CA TYR A 96 -13.58 -5.86 -3.01
C TYR A 96 -13.94 -6.23 -1.58
N ILE A 97 -13.93 -5.26 -0.67
CA ILE A 97 -14.44 -5.36 0.70
C ILE A 97 -15.19 -4.09 1.08
N THR A 98 -16.20 -4.22 1.92
CA THR A 98 -16.99 -3.08 2.43
C THR A 98 -16.45 -2.50 3.72
N GLN A 99 -15.61 -3.26 4.44
CA GLN A 99 -15.06 -2.85 5.72
C GLN A 99 -13.99 -1.77 5.54
N VAL A 100 -14.21 -0.60 6.14
CA VAL A 100 -13.23 0.50 6.16
C VAL A 100 -12.02 0.13 7.03
N PRO A 101 -10.78 0.17 6.50
CA PRO A 101 -9.59 -0.13 7.29
C PRO A 101 -9.31 0.94 8.35
N ARG A 102 -8.98 0.52 9.57
CA ARG A 102 -8.40 1.39 10.59
C ARG A 102 -6.91 1.63 10.38
N THR A 103 -6.26 0.72 9.68
CA THR A 103 -4.83 0.79 9.34
C THR A 103 -4.67 0.85 7.84
N VAL A 104 -3.91 1.84 7.35
CA VAL A 104 -3.51 1.95 5.95
C VAL A 104 -2.22 1.16 5.74
N TYR A 105 -2.25 0.20 4.82
CA TYR A 105 -1.10 -0.65 4.50
C TYR A 105 -0.38 -0.15 3.26
N VAL A 106 0.92 0.11 3.40
CA VAL A 106 1.79 0.67 2.35
C VAL A 106 3.00 -0.24 2.16
N MET A 107 3.20 -0.71 0.94
CA MET A 107 4.36 -1.52 0.57
C MET A 107 5.57 -0.64 0.31
N ILE A 108 6.73 -1.04 0.85
CA ILE A 108 8.00 -0.30 0.75
C ILE A 108 9.18 -1.26 0.54
N THR A 109 10.33 -0.73 0.11
CA THR A 109 11.56 -1.52 -0.11
C THR A 109 12.48 -1.57 1.11
N THR A 110 12.43 -0.56 1.98
CA THR A 110 13.28 -0.45 3.19
C THR A 110 12.43 -0.50 4.45
N PRO A 111 12.87 -1.15 5.54
CA PRO A 111 12.09 -1.23 6.76
C PRO A 111 11.76 0.15 7.34
N LYS A 112 10.52 0.31 7.80
CA LYS A 112 10.05 1.51 8.48
C LYS A 112 9.00 1.15 9.54
N GLY A 113 9.03 1.83 10.66
CA GLY A 113 8.00 1.73 11.71
C GLY A 113 6.67 2.35 11.27
N SER A 114 5.58 1.93 11.91
CA SER A 114 4.26 2.53 11.71
C SER A 114 4.23 3.97 12.22
N ILE A 115 3.34 4.77 11.65
CA ILE A 115 3.04 6.13 12.11
C ILE A 115 1.53 6.28 12.26
N SER A 116 1.10 7.16 13.18
CA SER A 116 -0.30 7.56 13.30
C SER A 116 -0.48 8.94 12.69
N LEU A 117 -1.50 9.10 11.85
CA LEU A 117 -1.85 10.35 11.20
C LEU A 117 -3.36 10.52 11.23
N GLN A 118 -3.84 11.64 11.77
CA GLN A 118 -5.24 11.78 12.12
C GLN A 118 -5.68 10.61 13.03
N ASP A 119 -6.81 9.98 12.81
CA ASP A 119 -7.31 8.85 13.60
C ASP A 119 -6.99 7.48 12.97
N GLN A 120 -6.00 7.42 12.06
CA GLN A 120 -5.62 6.20 11.37
C GLN A 120 -4.13 5.89 11.52
N ASP A 121 -3.82 4.59 11.64
CA ASP A 121 -2.46 4.09 11.60
C ASP A 121 -2.03 3.82 10.16
N ILE A 122 -0.80 4.19 9.81
CA ILE A 122 -0.16 3.83 8.55
C ILE A 122 0.93 2.81 8.85
N LYS A 123 0.75 1.59 8.35
CA LYS A 123 1.70 0.50 8.53
C LYS A 123 2.48 0.26 7.25
N PHE A 124 3.79 0.36 7.35
CA PHE A 124 4.70 0.10 6.26
C PHE A 124 5.12 -1.37 6.26
N VAL A 125 4.87 -2.06 5.15
CA VAL A 125 5.20 -3.47 4.97
C VAL A 125 6.33 -3.58 3.97
N LYS A 126 7.47 -4.13 4.42
CA LYS A 126 8.62 -4.34 3.55
C LYS A 126 8.36 -5.48 2.57
N THR A 127 8.64 -5.24 1.28
CA THR A 127 8.63 -6.27 0.24
C THR A 127 9.92 -6.26 -0.57
N SER A 128 10.35 -7.44 -1.03
CA SER A 128 11.40 -7.59 -2.06
C SER A 128 10.82 -7.61 -3.48
N HIS A 129 9.49 -7.66 -3.61
CA HIS A 129 8.77 -7.81 -4.89
C HIS A 129 8.06 -6.51 -5.25
N PHE A 130 8.84 -5.46 -5.54
CA PHE A 130 8.37 -4.10 -5.76
C PHE A 130 8.11 -3.84 -7.26
N PHE A 131 6.90 -4.18 -7.74
CA PHE A 131 6.41 -4.01 -9.11
C PHE A 131 4.87 -4.10 -9.15
N GLY A 132 4.24 -3.87 -10.30
CA GLY A 132 2.80 -4.07 -10.51
C GLY A 132 1.95 -3.07 -9.72
N TYR A 133 2.29 -1.81 -9.78
CA TYR A 133 1.56 -0.70 -9.19
C TYR A 133 1.37 0.41 -10.22
N THR A 134 0.33 1.19 -10.04
CA THR A 134 0.00 2.35 -10.86
C THR A 134 -0.01 3.62 -10.03
N SER A 135 0.02 4.76 -10.71
CA SER A 135 -0.10 6.08 -10.09
C SER A 135 -1.22 6.86 -10.73
N GLU A 136 -2.26 7.16 -9.95
CA GLU A 136 -3.42 7.93 -10.36
C GLU A 136 -3.59 9.14 -9.44
N LYS A 137 -3.49 10.36 -9.99
CA LYS A 137 -3.69 11.61 -9.22
C LYS A 137 -2.98 11.60 -7.86
N LYS A 138 -1.70 11.13 -7.83
CA LYS A 138 -0.84 10.98 -6.63
C LYS A 138 -1.15 9.80 -5.70
N LEU A 139 -2.19 9.04 -5.94
CA LEU A 139 -2.33 7.75 -5.30
C LEU A 139 -1.42 6.76 -6.02
N VAL A 140 -0.44 6.20 -5.32
CA VAL A 140 0.34 5.06 -5.80
C VAL A 140 -0.23 3.81 -5.15
N ILE A 141 -0.75 2.90 -5.96
CA ILE A 141 -1.51 1.73 -5.48
C ILE A 141 -1.19 0.48 -6.30
N ALA A 142 -1.22 -0.68 -5.66
CA ALA A 142 -1.08 -1.96 -6.35
C ALA A 142 -2.16 -2.11 -7.44
N GLU A 143 -1.78 -2.59 -8.63
CA GLU A 143 -2.75 -3.08 -9.61
C GLU A 143 -3.55 -4.26 -9.04
N PRO A 144 -4.78 -4.52 -9.51
CA PRO A 144 -5.61 -5.59 -8.95
C PRO A 144 -4.92 -6.95 -8.88
N GLU A 145 -4.19 -7.35 -9.92
CA GLU A 145 -3.46 -8.62 -9.94
C GLU A 145 -2.33 -8.65 -8.90
N LYS A 146 -1.57 -7.55 -8.80
CA LYS A 146 -0.50 -7.43 -7.80
C LYS A 146 -1.04 -7.38 -6.37
N LEU A 147 -2.19 -6.74 -6.17
CA LEU A 147 -2.89 -6.71 -4.89
C LEU A 147 -3.14 -8.13 -4.36
N PHE A 148 -3.69 -9.03 -5.18
CA PHE A 148 -3.95 -10.41 -4.74
C PHE A 148 -2.66 -11.20 -4.50
N ILE A 149 -1.61 -10.95 -5.29
CA ILE A 149 -0.27 -11.49 -5.02
C ILE A 149 0.24 -11.03 -3.65
N ASP A 150 0.16 -9.72 -3.34
CA ASP A 150 0.57 -9.20 -2.03
C ASP A 150 -0.28 -9.78 -0.90
N CYS A 151 -1.59 -9.89 -1.09
CA CYS A 151 -2.48 -10.50 -0.11
C CYS A 151 -2.13 -11.96 0.19
N LEU A 152 -1.75 -12.74 -0.82
CA LEU A 152 -1.32 -14.13 -0.63
C LEU A 152 0.07 -14.27 0.00
N LEU A 153 0.93 -13.26 -0.16
CA LEU A 153 2.24 -13.20 0.49
C LEU A 153 2.16 -12.76 1.95
N TYR A 154 1.21 -11.89 2.28
CA TYR A 154 1.03 -11.24 3.59
C TYR A 154 -0.43 -11.32 4.07
N PRO A 155 -1.02 -12.54 4.19
CA PRO A 155 -2.44 -12.69 4.47
C PRO A 155 -2.88 -12.07 5.80
N GLU A 156 -2.00 -11.96 6.78
CA GLU A 156 -2.25 -11.32 8.06
C GLU A 156 -2.59 -9.82 7.95
N TYR A 157 -2.13 -9.17 6.88
CA TYR A 157 -2.43 -7.75 6.60
C TYR A 157 -3.55 -7.56 5.56
N ALA A 158 -4.12 -8.67 5.08
CA ALA A 158 -5.20 -8.68 4.09
C ALA A 158 -6.55 -9.16 4.66
N GLY A 159 -6.66 -9.30 5.98
CA GLY A 159 -7.84 -9.85 6.64
C GLY A 159 -7.96 -11.38 6.60
N GLY A 160 -6.85 -12.07 6.27
CA GLY A 160 -6.74 -13.53 6.21
C GLY A 160 -7.23 -14.14 4.90
N ILE A 161 -6.91 -15.41 4.71
CA ILE A 161 -7.19 -16.15 3.45
C ILE A 161 -8.69 -16.22 3.11
N LYS A 162 -9.56 -16.30 4.12
CA LYS A 162 -11.03 -16.31 3.90
C LYS A 162 -11.50 -15.05 3.19
N LYS A 163 -10.98 -13.89 3.59
CA LYS A 163 -11.28 -12.60 2.98
C LYS A 163 -10.70 -12.53 1.55
N ILE A 164 -9.47 -12.96 1.36
CA ILE A 164 -8.80 -12.99 0.05
C ILE A 164 -9.61 -13.87 -0.92
N LYS A 165 -10.04 -15.07 -0.49
CA LYS A 165 -10.86 -15.99 -1.28
C LYS A 165 -12.16 -15.36 -1.74
N SER A 166 -12.90 -14.70 -0.85
CA SER A 166 -14.15 -14.02 -1.22
C SER A 166 -13.91 -12.85 -2.18
N SER A 167 -12.86 -12.07 -1.95
CA SER A 167 -12.54 -10.90 -2.77
C SER A 167 -12.06 -11.27 -4.18
N ILE A 168 -11.26 -12.33 -4.34
CA ILE A 168 -10.73 -12.71 -5.66
C ILE A 168 -11.83 -13.26 -6.60
N ILE A 169 -12.88 -13.84 -6.06
CA ILE A 169 -14.03 -14.33 -6.84
C ILE A 169 -14.72 -13.15 -7.56
N GLU A 170 -14.95 -12.05 -6.85
CA GLU A 170 -15.69 -10.89 -7.36
C GLU A 170 -14.80 -9.89 -8.12
N ALA A 171 -13.46 -9.99 -7.96
CA ALA A 171 -12.54 -9.02 -8.52
C ALA A 171 -12.46 -9.11 -10.07
N ALA A 172 -12.43 -7.96 -10.73
CA ALA A 172 -12.07 -7.87 -12.14
C ALA A 172 -10.55 -7.90 -12.28
N ILE A 173 -9.98 -9.08 -12.50
CA ILE A 173 -8.54 -9.31 -12.71
C ILE A 173 -8.29 -10.06 -14.00
N ASP A 174 -7.14 -9.79 -14.62
CA ASP A 174 -6.62 -10.54 -15.74
C ASP A 174 -5.92 -11.81 -15.22
N GLY A 175 -6.45 -13.00 -15.60
CA GLY A 175 -5.95 -14.28 -15.11
C GLY A 175 -4.53 -14.60 -15.59
N ASP A 176 -4.17 -14.25 -16.82
CA ASP A 176 -2.83 -14.49 -17.35
C ASP A 176 -1.81 -13.54 -16.70
N LYS A 177 -2.18 -12.29 -16.51
CA LYS A 177 -1.33 -11.29 -15.84
C LYS A 177 -1.04 -11.64 -14.39
N ILE A 178 -2.03 -12.17 -13.64
CA ILE A 178 -1.78 -12.58 -12.25
C ILE A 178 -0.87 -13.83 -12.20
N VAL A 179 -0.98 -14.74 -13.17
CA VAL A 179 -0.06 -15.87 -13.35
C VAL A 179 1.37 -15.36 -13.60
N ASP A 180 1.54 -14.43 -14.54
CA ASP A 180 2.85 -13.82 -14.82
C ASP A 180 3.47 -13.19 -13.56
N TYR A 181 2.66 -12.50 -12.75
CA TYR A 181 3.11 -11.92 -11.49
C TYR A 181 3.51 -12.98 -10.46
N ALA A 182 2.75 -14.08 -10.34
CA ALA A 182 3.07 -15.19 -9.46
C ALA A 182 4.39 -15.88 -9.85
N LEU A 183 4.57 -16.13 -11.15
CA LEU A 183 5.80 -16.74 -11.69
C LEU A 183 7.02 -15.83 -11.50
N LYS A 184 6.87 -14.51 -11.67
CA LYS A 184 7.93 -13.53 -11.41
C LYS A 184 8.38 -13.52 -9.95
N ILE A 185 7.49 -13.83 -8.99
CA ILE A 185 7.83 -14.01 -7.56
C ILE A 185 8.67 -15.27 -7.34
N ASN A 186 8.47 -16.30 -8.17
CA ASN A 186 9.15 -17.58 -8.11
C ASN A 186 9.03 -18.29 -6.74
N LYS A 187 7.83 -18.26 -6.15
CA LYS A 187 7.53 -18.91 -4.88
C LYS A 187 6.46 -19.99 -5.09
N LYS A 188 6.87 -21.25 -5.10
CA LYS A 188 6.01 -22.42 -5.39
C LYS A 188 4.74 -22.47 -4.54
N SER A 189 4.84 -22.14 -3.24
CA SER A 189 3.68 -22.08 -2.36
C SER A 189 2.68 -20.97 -2.72
N LEU A 190 3.13 -19.88 -3.34
CA LEU A 190 2.25 -18.85 -3.87
C LEU A 190 1.49 -19.37 -5.09
N CYS A 191 2.17 -20.05 -6.03
CA CYS A 191 1.55 -20.63 -7.22
C CYS A 191 0.49 -21.67 -6.84
N SER A 192 0.78 -22.55 -5.87
CA SER A 192 -0.20 -23.53 -5.35
C SER A 192 -1.45 -22.85 -4.79
N ARG A 193 -1.30 -21.84 -3.90
CA ARG A 193 -2.44 -21.13 -3.33
C ARG A 193 -3.23 -20.35 -4.36
N LEU A 194 -2.54 -19.70 -5.28
CA LEU A 194 -3.16 -18.90 -6.34
C LEU A 194 -3.99 -19.81 -7.27
N GLY A 195 -3.42 -20.91 -7.78
CA GLY A 195 -4.11 -21.85 -8.65
C GLY A 195 -5.34 -22.45 -7.96
N TYR A 196 -5.19 -22.86 -6.69
CA TYR A 196 -6.30 -23.36 -5.88
C TYR A 196 -7.45 -22.33 -5.77
N LEU A 197 -7.15 -21.05 -5.63
CA LEU A 197 -8.17 -19.99 -5.54
C LEU A 197 -8.77 -19.66 -6.90
N LEU A 198 -7.96 -19.50 -7.95
CA LEU A 198 -8.41 -19.15 -9.29
C LEU A 198 -9.31 -20.22 -9.90
N GLN A 199 -9.00 -21.49 -9.70
CA GLN A 199 -9.85 -22.61 -10.15
C GLN A 199 -11.30 -22.54 -9.62
N ARG A 200 -11.53 -21.80 -8.55
CA ARG A 200 -12.85 -21.60 -7.92
C ARG A 200 -13.52 -20.29 -8.34
N THR A 201 -12.99 -19.67 -9.37
CA THR A 201 -13.55 -18.49 -10.02
C THR A 201 -13.97 -18.86 -11.46
N ASP A 202 -14.62 -17.96 -12.14
CA ASP A 202 -14.97 -18.05 -13.56
C ASP A 202 -13.89 -17.42 -14.48
N LYS A 203 -12.72 -17.12 -13.94
CA LYS A 203 -11.64 -16.46 -14.65
C LYS A 203 -10.83 -17.45 -15.46
N ASN A 204 -10.60 -17.13 -16.73
CA ASN A 204 -9.64 -17.86 -17.55
C ASN A 204 -8.22 -17.47 -17.16
N PHE A 205 -7.34 -18.46 -17.01
CA PHE A 205 -5.91 -18.25 -16.73
C PHE A 205 -5.11 -19.45 -17.27
N ASP A 206 -3.81 -19.26 -17.47
CA ASP A 206 -2.91 -20.32 -17.93
C ASP A 206 -2.63 -21.31 -16.78
N GLU A 207 -3.51 -22.32 -16.66
CA GLU A 207 -3.45 -23.34 -15.62
C GLU A 207 -2.18 -24.16 -15.72
N GLU A 208 -1.78 -24.56 -16.92
CA GLU A 208 -0.64 -25.42 -17.18
C GLU A 208 0.68 -24.78 -16.71
N ARG A 209 0.92 -23.51 -17.11
CA ARG A 209 2.09 -22.76 -16.64
C ARG A 209 2.14 -22.61 -15.12
N LEU A 210 0.98 -22.46 -14.47
CA LEU A 210 0.95 -22.33 -13.01
C LEU A 210 1.19 -23.66 -12.33
N GLU A 211 0.61 -24.79 -12.84
CA GLU A 211 0.80 -26.16 -12.32
C GLU A 211 2.26 -26.61 -12.37
N GLU A 212 3.01 -26.28 -13.40
CA GLU A 212 4.44 -26.58 -13.50
C GLU A 212 5.27 -25.96 -12.38
N ASN A 213 4.73 -24.92 -11.72
CA ASN A 213 5.43 -24.11 -10.71
C ASN A 213 4.89 -24.25 -9.29
N ILE A 214 4.05 -25.26 -9.02
CA ILE A 214 3.48 -25.50 -7.68
C ILE A 214 4.47 -26.15 -6.71
N SER A 215 4.09 -26.17 -5.43
CA SER A 215 4.84 -26.87 -4.38
C SER A 215 4.82 -28.39 -4.61
N ARG A 216 5.95 -29.05 -4.41
CA ARG A 216 6.04 -30.51 -4.46
C ARG A 216 5.41 -31.20 -3.26
N SER A 217 5.30 -30.50 -2.13
CA SER A 217 4.67 -30.98 -0.91
C SER A 217 3.38 -30.22 -0.64
N PRO A 218 2.36 -30.86 -0.05
CA PRO A 218 1.14 -30.18 0.36
C PRO A 218 1.43 -28.99 1.28
N ILE A 219 0.76 -27.88 1.02
CA ILE A 219 0.88 -26.65 1.83
C ILE A 219 -0.49 -26.24 2.36
N PRO A 220 -0.58 -25.70 3.58
CA PRO A 220 -1.83 -25.16 4.07
C PRO A 220 -2.26 -23.92 3.24
N LEU A 221 -3.54 -23.83 2.92
CA LEU A 221 -4.11 -22.66 2.27
C LEU A 221 -3.99 -21.43 3.19
N ASP A 222 -4.45 -21.58 4.45
CA ASP A 222 -4.19 -20.63 5.53
C ASP A 222 -2.94 -21.07 6.31
N PRO A 223 -1.84 -20.28 6.25
CA PRO A 223 -0.61 -20.64 6.96
C PRO A 223 -0.74 -20.72 8.49
N SER A 224 -1.80 -20.17 9.06
CA SER A 224 -2.05 -20.18 10.51
C SER A 224 -2.68 -21.48 11.03
N ARG A 225 -3.05 -22.41 10.13
CA ARG A 225 -3.75 -23.67 10.44
C ARG A 225 -3.10 -24.84 9.72
N SER A 226 -3.21 -26.05 10.27
CA SER A 226 -2.58 -27.24 9.70
C SER A 226 -3.55 -28.27 9.15
N GLU A 227 -4.75 -28.40 9.75
CA GLU A 227 -5.71 -29.46 9.44
C GLU A 227 -6.72 -29.04 8.39
N GLY A 228 -6.97 -29.90 7.39
CA GLY A 228 -7.93 -29.61 6.32
C GLY A 228 -8.00 -30.74 5.30
N THR A 229 -8.71 -30.51 4.20
CA THR A 229 -8.86 -31.45 3.09
C THR A 229 -7.80 -31.16 2.03
N LYS A 230 -7.07 -32.20 1.61
CA LYS A 230 -6.05 -32.07 0.58
C LYS A 230 -6.68 -31.94 -0.81
N ASP A 231 -6.22 -30.96 -1.56
CA ASP A 231 -6.40 -30.84 -3.01
C ASP A 231 -5.13 -31.34 -3.69
N ASP A 232 -5.24 -32.42 -4.47
CA ASP A 232 -4.08 -33.05 -5.08
C ASP A 232 -3.55 -32.29 -6.30
N ARG A 233 -4.41 -31.57 -7.02
CA ARG A 233 -4.02 -30.81 -8.21
C ARG A 233 -3.05 -29.70 -7.86
N TRP A 234 -3.41 -28.88 -6.87
CA TRP A 234 -2.62 -27.71 -6.46
C TRP A 234 -1.69 -27.97 -5.27
N ASN A 235 -1.69 -29.20 -4.74
CA ASN A 235 -0.97 -29.54 -3.51
C ASN A 235 -1.28 -28.58 -2.34
N VAL A 236 -2.55 -28.30 -2.13
CA VAL A 236 -3.05 -27.40 -1.08
C VAL A 236 -3.88 -28.18 -0.07
N ILE A 237 -3.73 -27.89 1.21
CA ILE A 237 -4.64 -28.34 2.26
C ILE A 237 -5.65 -27.22 2.50
N ASP A 238 -6.90 -27.41 2.07
CA ASP A 238 -7.99 -26.48 2.37
C ASP A 238 -8.40 -26.62 3.83
N ASN A 239 -7.96 -25.68 4.63
CA ASN A 239 -8.15 -25.60 6.07
C ASN A 239 -9.03 -24.41 6.47
N LEU A 240 -9.82 -23.89 5.52
CA LEU A 240 -10.79 -22.82 5.76
C LEU A 240 -12.12 -23.42 6.26
N ARG A 241 -12.33 -23.43 7.56
CA ARG A 241 -13.63 -23.73 8.19
C ARG A 241 -14.41 -22.47 8.52
#